data_c37019d5b8960a2b507ed4d76030ccaf
#
_entry.id   c37019d5b8960a2b507ed4d76030ccaf
#
_cell.length_a   1.000
_cell.length_b   1.000
_cell.length_c   1.000
_cell.angle_alpha   90.00
_cell.angle_beta   90.00
_cell.angle_gamma   90.00
#
_symmetry.space_group_name_H-M   'P 1'
#
loop_
_entity.id
_entity.type
_entity.pdbx_description
1 polymer ?
#
loop_
_entity_poly.entity_id
_entity_poly.type
_entity_poly.pdbx_seq_one_letter_code
_entity_poly.pdbx_strand_id
1 'polypeptide(L)'
;MIKDKNLINQARDIYLHDPSVGWDSIIGLDAAKRTIKEAVVYPIRYPQLFTGILSPWKALLLYGPPGTGKTLLAKAVATECKTTLFNISASTIVSKWRGDSEKLVRVLFELARFHAPSTIFLDELDSIMSQRGGGGNAGSEHEGSRRMKTELLVQLDGLAKTDDLVFLLAASNLPWELDHAMLRRLEKRVLVDLPTKEARNAMFQQFLPPTVIHEKNGLILYADLNYERLSDLTEGYSGADIKLVCKEAAMNPLRKVFNVLETLQNDIDLGKCIQLDSITTPDVEKVLSTTKPSARAFKDKYTEWQKEFESV
;
A
#
# COMPACT_ATOMS: atom_id res chain seq x y z
N MET A 1 -17.27 26.80 4.74
CA MET A 1 -18.16 26.19 5.76
C MET A 1 -18.98 25.10 5.07
N ILE A 2 -18.60 23.84 5.26
CA ILE A 2 -19.23 22.69 4.57
C ILE A 2 -20.66 22.53 5.09
N LYS A 3 -21.66 22.75 4.22
CA LYS A 3 -23.09 22.65 4.59
C LYS A 3 -23.67 21.23 4.46
N ASP A 4 -22.93 20.30 3.88
CA ASP A 4 -23.45 18.97 3.52
C ASP A 4 -23.04 17.93 4.59
N LYS A 5 -23.90 17.75 5.61
CA LYS A 5 -23.67 16.78 6.70
C LYS A 5 -23.48 15.35 6.23
N ASN A 6 -24.09 14.96 5.11
CA ASN A 6 -23.95 13.63 4.55
C ASN A 6 -22.53 13.39 4.00
N LEU A 7 -21.97 14.37 3.28
CA LEU A 7 -20.60 14.29 2.75
C LEU A 7 -19.55 14.27 3.87
N ILE A 8 -19.79 15.01 4.98
CA ILE A 8 -18.90 15.00 6.15
C ILE A 8 -18.92 13.63 6.85
N ASN A 9 -20.10 13.03 7.04
CA ASN A 9 -20.21 11.71 7.68
C ASN A 9 -19.54 10.62 6.81
N GLN A 10 -19.66 10.73 5.51
CA GLN A 10 -19.06 9.80 4.56
C GLN A 10 -17.53 9.96 4.46
N ALA A 11 -17.04 11.19 4.58
CA ALA A 11 -15.60 11.44 4.67
C ALA A 11 -15.00 10.94 6.00
N ARG A 12 -15.80 10.72 7.04
CA ARG A 12 -15.35 10.08 8.29
C ARG A 12 -15.02 8.59 8.12
N ASP A 13 -15.67 7.90 7.21
CA ASP A 13 -15.35 6.49 6.90
C ASP A 13 -13.98 6.32 6.21
N ILE A 14 -13.43 7.42 5.69
CA ILE A 14 -12.15 7.49 4.99
C ILE A 14 -11.00 7.83 5.95
N TYR A 15 -11.33 8.24 7.17
CA TYR A 15 -10.40 8.74 8.16
C TYR A 15 -9.85 7.63 9.05
N LEU A 16 -8.53 7.46 9.05
CA LEU A 16 -7.81 6.53 9.94
C LEU A 16 -7.07 7.32 11.02
N HIS A 17 -7.48 7.15 12.27
CA HIS A 17 -6.88 7.85 13.41
C HIS A 17 -5.46 7.40 13.74
N ASP A 18 -5.21 6.09 13.68
CA ASP A 18 -3.92 5.51 14.02
C ASP A 18 -3.67 4.24 13.18
N PRO A 19 -2.84 4.31 12.15
CA PRO A 19 -2.55 3.15 11.31
C PRO A 19 -1.68 2.09 11.97
N SER A 20 -1.07 2.35 13.13
CA SER A 20 -0.27 1.41 13.95
C SER A 20 0.83 0.66 13.18
N VAL A 21 1.36 1.25 12.10
CA VAL A 21 2.41 0.67 11.28
C VAL A 21 3.70 1.47 11.46
N GLY A 22 4.71 0.87 12.10
CA GLY A 22 6.03 1.49 12.24
C GLY A 22 6.93 1.23 11.01
N TRP A 23 8.00 2.03 10.87
CA TRP A 23 9.02 1.82 9.83
C TRP A 23 9.69 0.45 9.91
N ASP A 24 9.82 -0.11 11.13
CA ASP A 24 10.46 -1.39 11.38
C ASP A 24 9.63 -2.58 10.85
N SER A 25 8.33 -2.39 10.69
CA SER A 25 7.45 -3.39 10.09
C SER A 25 7.59 -3.51 8.57
N ILE A 26 8.30 -2.56 7.93
CA ILE A 26 8.54 -2.54 6.49
C ILE A 26 9.97 -3.01 6.23
N ILE A 27 10.12 -4.20 5.65
CA ILE A 27 11.42 -4.77 5.34
C ILE A 27 11.97 -4.18 4.05
N GLY A 28 13.24 -3.76 4.07
CA GLY A 28 13.92 -3.15 2.94
C GLY A 28 13.35 -1.77 2.56
N LEU A 29 13.37 -1.45 1.28
CA LEU A 29 12.91 -0.16 0.70
C LEU A 29 13.64 1.06 1.28
N ASP A 30 14.92 0.94 1.61
CA ASP A 30 15.67 1.98 2.33
C ASP A 30 15.77 3.30 1.57
N ALA A 31 15.94 3.24 0.24
CA ALA A 31 15.95 4.43 -0.60
C ALA A 31 14.57 5.13 -0.57
N ALA A 32 13.49 4.38 -0.76
CA ALA A 32 12.13 4.91 -0.70
C ALA A 32 11.81 5.51 0.69
N LYS A 33 12.17 4.80 1.76
CA LYS A 33 12.02 5.29 3.14
C LYS A 33 12.76 6.59 3.36
N ARG A 34 14.02 6.71 2.87
CA ARG A 34 14.84 7.92 3.01
C ARG A 34 14.17 9.11 2.29
N THR A 35 13.81 8.93 1.03
CA THR A 35 13.17 10.00 0.23
C THR A 35 11.86 10.47 0.86
N ILE A 36 11.03 9.53 1.35
CA ILE A 36 9.76 9.88 2.01
C ILE A 36 10.00 10.59 3.34
N LYS A 37 10.99 10.16 4.13
CA LYS A 37 11.37 10.86 5.37
C LYS A 37 11.80 12.30 5.08
N GLU A 38 12.59 12.50 4.06
CA GLU A 38 13.04 13.83 3.63
C GLU A 38 11.87 14.70 3.16
N ALA A 39 10.95 14.14 2.41
CA ALA A 39 9.86 14.88 1.81
C ALA A 39 8.72 15.23 2.79
N VAL A 40 8.44 14.39 3.78
CA VAL A 40 7.26 14.52 4.66
C VAL A 40 7.66 14.63 6.14
N VAL A 41 8.51 13.71 6.63
CA VAL A 41 8.81 13.62 8.07
C VAL A 41 9.62 14.81 8.56
N TYR A 42 10.68 15.17 7.83
CA TYR A 42 11.56 16.26 8.25
C TYR A 42 10.91 17.64 8.18
N PRO A 43 10.10 17.98 7.17
CA PRO A 43 9.35 19.23 7.17
C PRO A 43 8.39 19.39 8.35
N ILE A 44 7.79 18.30 8.80
CA ILE A 44 6.89 18.31 9.96
C ILE A 44 7.69 18.47 11.27
N ARG A 45 8.85 17.78 11.39
CA ARG A 45 9.69 17.84 12.60
C ARG A 45 10.50 19.11 12.73
N TYR A 46 10.96 19.65 11.61
CA TYR A 46 11.91 20.77 11.56
C TYR A 46 11.44 21.86 10.60
N PRO A 47 10.24 22.44 10.78
CA PRO A 47 9.65 23.38 9.83
C PRO A 47 10.52 24.61 9.59
N GLN A 48 11.35 25.00 10.58
CA GLN A 48 12.27 26.13 10.46
C GLN A 48 13.37 25.96 9.39
N LEU A 49 13.66 24.74 8.95
CA LEU A 49 14.65 24.46 7.91
C LEU A 49 14.04 24.54 6.49
N PHE A 50 12.72 24.52 6.40
CA PHE A 50 11.99 24.39 5.13
C PHE A 50 11.31 25.71 4.76
N THR A 51 12.11 26.69 4.34
CA THR A 51 11.62 28.02 3.97
C THR A 51 12.14 28.47 2.60
N GLY A 52 11.39 29.32 1.91
CA GLY A 52 11.78 29.85 0.61
C GLY A 52 11.91 28.73 -0.45
N ILE A 53 13.07 28.65 -1.09
CA ILE A 53 13.34 27.62 -2.13
C ILE A 53 13.38 26.19 -1.56
N LEU A 54 13.59 26.03 -0.25
CA LEU A 54 13.58 24.76 0.46
C LEU A 54 12.18 24.38 0.96
N SER A 55 11.11 25.03 0.45
CA SER A 55 9.73 24.67 0.81
C SER A 55 9.46 23.17 0.60
N PRO A 56 8.69 22.51 1.49
CA PRO A 56 8.49 21.06 1.42
C PRO A 56 7.73 20.68 0.16
N TRP A 57 8.05 19.52 -0.40
CA TRP A 57 7.25 18.90 -1.46
C TRP A 57 5.87 18.53 -0.92
N LYS A 58 4.82 18.94 -1.60
CA LYS A 58 3.44 18.75 -1.15
C LYS A 58 2.80 17.47 -1.69
N ALA A 59 3.30 16.97 -2.84
CA ALA A 59 2.73 15.81 -3.48
C ALA A 59 3.82 14.85 -4.00
N LEU A 60 3.68 13.57 -3.62
CA LEU A 60 4.62 12.51 -3.98
C LEU A 60 3.88 11.38 -4.68
N LEU A 61 4.54 10.73 -5.65
CA LEU A 61 4.08 9.51 -6.29
C LEU A 61 4.91 8.32 -5.82
N LEU A 62 4.24 7.33 -5.24
CA LEU A 62 4.79 6.00 -4.99
C LEU A 62 4.37 5.10 -6.15
N TYR A 63 5.31 4.67 -6.98
CA TYR A 63 4.99 3.81 -8.10
C TYR A 63 5.78 2.50 -8.03
N GLY A 64 5.29 1.48 -8.70
CA GLY A 64 5.96 0.18 -8.74
C GLY A 64 4.99 -0.99 -8.77
N PRO A 65 5.50 -2.23 -8.80
CA PRO A 65 4.70 -3.44 -8.90
C PRO A 65 3.65 -3.57 -7.79
N PRO A 66 2.53 -4.26 -8.04
CA PRO A 66 1.55 -4.54 -7.00
C PRO A 66 2.16 -5.39 -5.87
N GLY A 67 1.67 -5.19 -4.65
CA GLY A 67 2.11 -5.98 -3.48
C GLY A 67 3.49 -5.63 -2.91
N THR A 68 4.15 -4.55 -3.36
CA THR A 68 5.47 -4.12 -2.88
C THR A 68 5.45 -3.26 -1.63
N GLY A 69 4.27 -2.85 -1.14
CA GLY A 69 4.14 -2.16 0.14
C GLY A 69 3.88 -0.65 0.07
N LYS A 70 3.45 -0.10 -1.07
CA LYS A 70 3.13 1.34 -1.24
C LYS A 70 2.15 1.85 -0.17
N THR A 71 1.08 1.13 0.07
CA THR A 71 0.07 1.46 1.11
C THR A 71 0.65 1.34 2.53
N LEU A 72 1.57 0.39 2.78
CA LEU A 72 2.25 0.26 4.07
C LEU A 72 3.17 1.45 4.34
N LEU A 73 3.90 1.93 3.32
CA LEU A 73 4.75 3.12 3.43
C LEU A 73 3.93 4.36 3.81
N ALA A 74 2.77 4.57 3.19
CA ALA A 74 1.89 5.69 3.53
C ALA A 74 1.39 5.63 4.99
N LYS A 75 1.02 4.43 5.47
CA LYS A 75 0.63 4.21 6.86
C LYS A 75 1.78 4.48 7.82
N ALA A 76 3.00 4.03 7.49
CA ALA A 76 4.17 4.26 8.32
C ALA A 76 4.51 5.75 8.44
N VAL A 77 4.36 6.51 7.36
CA VAL A 77 4.52 7.98 7.39
C VAL A 77 3.56 8.62 8.38
N ALA A 78 2.28 8.27 8.30
CA ALA A 78 1.26 8.84 9.18
C ALA A 78 1.49 8.48 10.66
N THR A 79 1.89 7.23 10.94
CA THR A 79 2.25 6.79 12.30
C THR A 79 3.45 7.56 12.85
N GLU A 80 4.52 7.68 12.05
CA GLU A 80 5.77 8.35 12.45
C GLU A 80 5.58 9.85 12.70
N CYS A 81 4.81 10.50 11.83
CA CYS A 81 4.54 11.94 11.93
C CYS A 81 3.39 12.26 12.89
N LYS A 82 2.68 11.26 13.39
CA LYS A 82 1.43 11.45 14.16
C LYS A 82 0.45 12.35 13.42
N THR A 83 0.38 12.19 12.10
CA THR A 83 -0.52 12.95 11.23
C THR A 83 -1.84 12.22 11.07
N THR A 84 -2.88 12.98 10.84
CA THR A 84 -4.16 12.44 10.39
C THR A 84 -4.00 11.81 9.01
N LEU A 85 -4.33 10.53 8.86
CA LEU A 85 -4.28 9.82 7.57
C LEU A 85 -5.67 9.71 6.96
N PHE A 86 -5.82 10.27 5.76
CA PHE A 86 -6.97 10.04 4.89
C PHE A 86 -6.60 9.03 3.83
N ASN A 87 -7.12 7.80 3.93
CA ASN A 87 -6.80 6.72 3.00
C ASN A 87 -7.96 6.46 2.04
N ILE A 88 -7.74 6.70 0.75
CA ILE A 88 -8.78 6.62 -0.27
C ILE A 88 -8.24 5.89 -1.50
N SER A 89 -9.03 4.95 -2.05
CA SER A 89 -8.80 4.44 -3.39
C SER A 89 -9.53 5.32 -4.42
N ALA A 90 -8.82 5.71 -5.46
CA ALA A 90 -9.35 6.48 -6.56
C ALA A 90 -10.51 5.76 -7.28
N SER A 91 -10.42 4.43 -7.40
CA SER A 91 -11.49 3.58 -7.94
C SER A 91 -12.78 3.66 -7.12
N THR A 92 -12.66 3.73 -5.79
CA THR A 92 -13.81 3.86 -4.89
C THR A 92 -14.53 5.20 -5.05
N ILE A 93 -13.80 6.29 -5.26
CA ILE A 93 -14.41 7.61 -5.48
C ILE A 93 -15.24 7.60 -6.77
N VAL A 94 -14.71 7.03 -7.84
CA VAL A 94 -15.39 6.99 -9.14
C VAL A 94 -16.62 6.10 -9.10
N SER A 95 -16.55 4.93 -8.45
CA SER A 95 -17.63 3.93 -8.46
C SER A 95 -18.79 4.26 -7.52
N LYS A 96 -18.50 4.69 -6.29
CA LYS A 96 -19.53 4.96 -5.27
C LYS A 96 -20.19 6.34 -5.42
N TRP A 97 -19.52 7.31 -6.05
CA TRP A 97 -19.91 8.73 -6.01
C TRP A 97 -20.18 9.29 -7.40
N ARG A 98 -20.94 8.54 -8.22
CA ARG A 98 -21.37 9.00 -9.56
C ARG A 98 -22.10 10.32 -9.44
N GLY A 99 -21.52 11.39 -10.01
CA GLY A 99 -22.08 12.74 -10.02
C GLY A 99 -21.54 13.69 -8.94
N ASP A 100 -20.98 13.21 -7.83
CA ASP A 100 -20.46 14.01 -6.71
C ASP A 100 -18.97 13.82 -6.44
N SER A 101 -18.25 13.05 -7.26
CA SER A 101 -16.81 12.75 -7.10
C SER A 101 -15.96 14.02 -6.97
N GLU A 102 -16.29 15.07 -7.73
CA GLU A 102 -15.64 16.38 -7.66
C GLU A 102 -15.83 17.03 -6.27
N LYS A 103 -17.06 17.01 -5.76
CA LYS A 103 -17.37 17.59 -4.42
C LYS A 103 -16.65 16.81 -3.31
N LEU A 104 -16.57 15.48 -3.43
CA LEU A 104 -15.87 14.65 -2.46
C LEU A 104 -14.38 14.98 -2.40
N VAL A 105 -13.72 15.14 -3.55
CA VAL A 105 -12.32 15.56 -3.60
C VAL A 105 -12.13 16.91 -2.89
N ARG A 106 -12.99 17.88 -3.16
CA ARG A 106 -12.93 19.18 -2.49
C ARG A 106 -13.09 19.07 -0.98
N VAL A 107 -14.10 18.34 -0.52
CA VAL A 107 -14.37 18.11 0.91
C VAL A 107 -13.19 17.39 1.58
N LEU A 108 -12.59 16.40 0.90
CA LEU A 108 -11.40 15.70 1.39
C LEU A 108 -10.23 16.66 1.66
N PHE A 109 -9.90 17.54 0.72
CA PHE A 109 -8.81 18.49 0.91
C PHE A 109 -9.14 19.57 1.95
N GLU A 110 -10.39 19.99 2.06
CA GLU A 110 -10.83 20.89 3.15
C GLU A 110 -10.69 20.23 4.52
N LEU A 111 -11.09 18.95 4.66
CA LEU A 111 -10.94 18.19 5.90
C LEU A 111 -9.46 17.98 6.23
N ALA A 112 -8.62 17.68 5.22
CA ALA A 112 -7.19 17.53 5.42
C ALA A 112 -6.55 18.83 5.94
N ARG A 113 -6.92 19.97 5.40
CA ARG A 113 -6.47 21.29 5.93
C ARG A 113 -6.98 21.55 7.34
N PHE A 114 -8.21 21.20 7.63
CA PHE A 114 -8.78 21.36 8.98
C PHE A 114 -8.07 20.49 10.04
N HIS A 115 -7.62 19.31 9.64
CA HIS A 115 -6.89 18.36 10.50
C HIS A 115 -5.37 18.39 10.30
N ALA A 116 -4.83 19.50 9.80
CA ALA A 116 -3.37 19.62 9.63
C ALA A 116 -2.64 19.54 10.99
N PRO A 117 -1.47 18.86 11.07
CA PRO A 117 -0.76 18.19 9.99
C PRO A 117 -1.45 16.89 9.53
N SER A 118 -1.62 16.72 8.23
CA SER A 118 -2.37 15.59 7.66
C SER A 118 -1.70 15.03 6.42
N THR A 119 -1.99 13.75 6.16
CA THR A 119 -1.52 13.03 4.98
C THR A 119 -2.73 12.47 4.23
N ILE A 120 -2.88 12.82 2.97
CA ILE A 120 -3.86 12.23 2.06
C ILE A 120 -3.15 11.12 1.30
N PHE A 121 -3.64 9.89 1.37
CA PHE A 121 -3.14 8.78 0.57
C PHE A 121 -4.18 8.40 -0.48
N LEU A 122 -3.83 8.61 -1.76
CA LEU A 122 -4.64 8.21 -2.91
C LEU A 122 -4.06 6.95 -3.54
N ASP A 123 -4.71 5.82 -3.31
CA ASP A 123 -4.31 4.54 -3.92
C ASP A 123 -4.95 4.36 -5.31
N GLU A 124 -4.31 3.56 -6.15
CA GLU A 124 -4.79 3.21 -7.50
C GLU A 124 -5.05 4.44 -8.39
N LEU A 125 -4.15 5.41 -8.38
CA LEU A 125 -4.33 6.65 -9.15
C LEU A 125 -4.51 6.40 -10.67
N ASP A 126 -3.90 5.33 -11.19
CA ASP A 126 -4.06 4.85 -12.56
C ASP A 126 -5.51 4.51 -12.93
N SER A 127 -6.34 4.11 -11.97
CA SER A 127 -7.75 3.78 -12.22
C SER A 127 -8.58 4.96 -12.74
N ILE A 128 -8.19 6.20 -12.41
CA ILE A 128 -8.84 7.41 -12.92
C ILE A 128 -8.39 7.70 -14.37
N MET A 129 -7.23 7.16 -14.77
CA MET A 129 -6.56 7.48 -16.03
C MET A 129 -6.77 6.44 -17.12
N SER A 130 -6.95 5.15 -16.77
CA SER A 130 -6.99 4.03 -17.71
C SER A 130 -8.20 3.99 -18.66
N GLN A 131 -9.08 4.98 -18.61
CA GLN A 131 -10.30 5.03 -19.43
C GLN A 131 -10.10 5.57 -20.85
N ARG A 132 -8.87 5.55 -21.40
CA ARG A 132 -8.59 6.03 -22.77
C ARG A 132 -8.87 5.02 -23.89
N GLY A 133 -9.35 3.80 -23.61
CA GLY A 133 -9.30 2.73 -24.61
C GLY A 133 -10.56 1.91 -24.88
N GLY A 134 -11.77 2.30 -24.50
CA GLY A 134 -12.98 1.50 -24.70
C GLY A 134 -14.06 2.22 -25.49
N GLY A 135 -14.12 2.01 -26.81
CA GLY A 135 -15.27 2.41 -27.62
C GLY A 135 -16.53 1.64 -27.22
N GLY A 136 -17.57 2.32 -26.75
CA GLY A 136 -18.89 1.77 -26.55
C GLY A 136 -19.59 2.29 -25.29
N ASN A 137 -20.65 3.09 -25.46
CA ASN A 137 -21.70 3.48 -24.49
C ASN A 137 -21.30 4.08 -23.10
N ALA A 138 -20.12 4.64 -22.93
CA ALA A 138 -19.55 5.07 -21.63
C ALA A 138 -19.57 6.61 -21.42
N GLY A 139 -20.46 7.36 -22.02
CA GLY A 139 -20.44 8.83 -21.98
C GLY A 139 -20.49 9.45 -20.58
N SER A 140 -21.19 8.85 -19.61
CA SER A 140 -21.36 9.42 -18.27
C SER A 140 -20.23 9.04 -17.30
N GLU A 141 -19.60 7.88 -17.48
CA GLU A 141 -18.47 7.43 -16.63
C GLU A 141 -17.20 8.23 -16.93
N HIS A 142 -16.96 8.53 -18.21
CA HIS A 142 -15.82 9.37 -18.65
C HIS A 142 -15.93 10.81 -18.12
N GLU A 143 -17.12 11.37 -18.03
CA GLU A 143 -17.30 12.73 -17.57
C GLU A 143 -17.02 12.90 -16.07
N GLY A 144 -17.49 11.97 -15.22
CA GLY A 144 -17.23 11.97 -13.78
C GLY A 144 -15.74 11.86 -13.44
N SER A 145 -15.02 10.96 -14.10
CA SER A 145 -13.57 10.80 -13.91
C SER A 145 -12.80 12.03 -14.39
N ARG A 146 -13.23 12.63 -15.49
CA ARG A 146 -12.62 13.87 -16.02
C ARG A 146 -12.81 15.06 -15.08
N ARG A 147 -14.00 15.23 -14.50
CA ARG A 147 -14.30 16.28 -13.51
C ARG A 147 -13.49 16.08 -12.25
N MET A 148 -13.46 14.85 -11.72
CA MET A 148 -12.66 14.49 -10.56
C MET A 148 -11.18 14.79 -10.77
N LYS A 149 -10.62 14.41 -11.92
CA LYS A 149 -9.25 14.70 -12.28
C LYS A 149 -8.97 16.20 -12.30
N THR A 150 -9.85 16.99 -12.91
CA THR A 150 -9.71 18.44 -12.98
C THR A 150 -9.72 19.05 -11.57
N GLU A 151 -10.65 18.63 -10.71
CA GLU A 151 -10.71 19.10 -9.32
C GLU A 151 -9.45 18.69 -8.53
N LEU A 152 -8.96 17.46 -8.70
CA LEU A 152 -7.73 17.00 -8.07
C LEU A 152 -6.53 17.88 -8.46
N LEU A 153 -6.39 18.23 -9.75
CA LEU A 153 -5.35 19.14 -10.23
C LEU A 153 -5.47 20.53 -9.59
N VAL A 154 -6.69 21.07 -9.47
CA VAL A 154 -6.95 22.36 -8.81
C VAL A 154 -6.57 22.32 -7.35
N GLN A 155 -6.91 21.25 -6.62
CA GLN A 155 -6.59 21.10 -5.22
C GLN A 155 -5.08 20.95 -4.99
N LEU A 156 -4.35 20.23 -5.86
CA LEU A 156 -2.90 20.12 -5.83
C LEU A 156 -2.22 21.48 -6.06
N ASP A 157 -2.67 22.25 -7.06
CA ASP A 157 -2.18 23.61 -7.28
C ASP A 157 -2.48 24.53 -6.09
N GLY A 158 -3.58 24.27 -5.37
CA GLY A 158 -3.93 24.96 -4.13
C GLY A 158 -2.98 24.62 -2.98
N LEU A 159 -2.62 23.36 -2.80
CA LEU A 159 -1.69 22.92 -1.75
C LEU A 159 -0.29 23.52 -1.95
N ALA A 160 0.18 23.59 -3.19
CA ALA A 160 1.51 24.15 -3.50
C ALA A 160 1.62 25.65 -3.15
N LYS A 161 0.51 26.37 -3.01
CA LYS A 161 0.45 27.80 -2.71
C LYS A 161 0.25 28.15 -1.24
N THR A 162 0.02 27.14 -0.40
CA THR A 162 -0.23 27.32 1.03
C THR A 162 0.88 26.72 1.88
N ASP A 163 1.08 27.28 3.05
CA ASP A 163 2.02 26.75 4.06
C ASP A 163 1.39 25.62 4.90
N ASP A 164 0.16 25.22 4.60
CA ASP A 164 -0.52 24.15 5.32
C ASP A 164 0.31 22.86 5.29
N LEU A 165 0.45 22.20 6.45
CA LEU A 165 1.13 20.92 6.59
C LEU A 165 0.20 19.77 6.12
N VAL A 166 -0.19 19.82 4.86
CA VAL A 166 -0.97 18.79 4.18
C VAL A 166 -0.11 18.18 3.08
N PHE A 167 0.05 16.85 3.11
CA PHE A 167 0.85 16.09 2.15
C PHE A 167 -0.03 15.12 1.40
N LEU A 168 0.19 15.04 0.08
CA LEU A 168 -0.43 14.03 -0.76
C LEU A 168 0.58 12.94 -1.08
N LEU A 169 0.25 11.69 -0.75
CA LEU A 169 0.94 10.50 -1.22
C LEU A 169 0.03 9.77 -2.21
N ALA A 170 0.35 9.82 -3.49
CA ALA A 170 -0.36 9.07 -4.51
C ALA A 170 0.34 7.73 -4.75
N ALA A 171 -0.41 6.66 -5.01
CA ALA A 171 0.14 5.37 -5.41
C ALA A 171 -0.39 4.94 -6.77
N SER A 172 0.47 4.36 -7.61
CA SER A 172 0.10 3.80 -8.90
C SER A 172 0.88 2.52 -9.20
N ASN A 173 0.19 1.55 -9.78
CA ASN A 173 0.82 0.35 -10.34
C ASN A 173 1.18 0.52 -11.82
N LEU A 174 0.60 1.51 -12.52
CA LEU A 174 0.79 1.77 -13.94
C LEU A 174 1.17 3.25 -14.16
N PRO A 175 2.39 3.68 -13.73
CA PRO A 175 2.77 5.09 -13.77
C PRO A 175 2.79 5.68 -15.19
N TRP A 176 2.99 4.86 -16.21
CA TRP A 176 2.95 5.27 -17.63
C TRP A 176 1.55 5.63 -18.15
N GLU A 177 0.49 5.32 -17.37
CA GLU A 177 -0.88 5.72 -17.69
C GLU A 177 -1.26 7.09 -17.13
N LEU A 178 -0.41 7.66 -16.27
CA LEU A 178 -0.61 8.98 -15.68
C LEU A 178 -0.30 10.05 -16.72
N ASP A 179 -1.15 11.07 -16.81
CA ASP A 179 -0.90 12.17 -17.72
C ASP A 179 0.17 13.15 -17.20
N HIS A 180 0.77 13.89 -18.14
CA HIS A 180 1.83 14.86 -17.83
C HIS A 180 1.38 15.98 -16.89
N ALA A 181 0.10 16.39 -16.92
CA ALA A 181 -0.41 17.42 -16.02
C ALA A 181 -0.39 16.94 -14.57
N MET A 182 -0.74 15.66 -14.32
CA MET A 182 -0.64 15.04 -13.02
C MET A 182 0.82 14.84 -12.60
N LEU A 183 1.66 14.29 -13.49
CA LEU A 183 3.09 14.06 -13.21
C LEU A 183 3.83 15.35 -12.85
N ARG A 184 3.47 16.49 -13.46
CA ARG A 184 4.06 17.78 -13.11
C ARG A 184 3.76 18.24 -11.69
N ARG A 185 2.62 17.83 -11.11
CA ARG A 185 2.22 18.20 -9.75
C ARG A 185 2.70 17.21 -8.69
N LEU A 186 3.00 15.98 -9.12
CA LEU A 186 3.65 14.98 -8.28
C LEU A 186 5.16 15.21 -8.32
N GLU A 187 5.62 16.08 -7.43
CA GLU A 187 6.97 16.68 -7.44
C GLU A 187 8.08 15.65 -7.22
N LYS A 188 7.82 14.65 -6.37
CA LYS A 188 8.73 13.53 -6.13
C LYS A 188 8.08 12.22 -6.56
N ARG A 189 8.87 11.38 -7.24
CA ARG A 189 8.44 10.09 -7.77
C ARG A 189 9.39 9.03 -7.26
N VAL A 190 8.87 8.13 -6.46
CA VAL A 190 9.64 7.16 -5.70
C VAL A 190 9.26 5.75 -6.16
N LEU A 191 10.23 5.02 -6.69
CA LEU A 191 10.05 3.61 -7.03
C LEU A 191 9.96 2.77 -5.76
N VAL A 192 8.89 2.00 -5.63
CA VAL A 192 8.71 0.97 -4.61
C VAL A 192 8.88 -0.38 -5.31
N ASP A 193 10.13 -0.78 -5.46
CA ASP A 193 10.52 -1.94 -6.25
C ASP A 193 10.26 -3.27 -5.53
N LEU A 194 10.46 -4.37 -6.25
CA LEU A 194 10.43 -5.71 -5.70
C LEU A 194 11.53 -5.89 -4.63
N PRO A 195 11.31 -6.75 -3.62
CA PRO A 195 12.28 -6.95 -2.55
C PRO A 195 13.57 -7.60 -3.07
N THR A 196 14.71 -7.12 -2.57
CA THR A 196 16.02 -7.75 -2.79
C THR A 196 16.08 -9.15 -2.18
N LYS A 197 17.11 -9.95 -2.47
CA LYS A 197 17.30 -11.28 -1.87
C LYS A 197 17.33 -11.20 -0.34
N GLU A 198 18.04 -10.22 0.22
CA GLU A 198 18.15 -9.99 1.66
C GLU A 198 16.80 -9.64 2.27
N ALA A 199 16.03 -8.78 1.58
CA ALA A 199 14.69 -8.41 2.02
C ALA A 199 13.73 -9.62 1.96
N ARG A 200 13.81 -10.46 0.93
CA ARG A 200 12.99 -11.68 0.84
C ARG A 200 13.34 -12.67 1.97
N ASN A 201 14.62 -12.83 2.27
CA ASN A 201 15.07 -13.65 3.40
C ASN A 201 14.46 -13.15 4.71
N ALA A 202 14.57 -11.86 5.00
CA ALA A 202 13.98 -11.25 6.19
C ALA A 202 12.45 -11.35 6.23
N MET A 203 11.77 -11.27 5.07
CA MET A 203 10.32 -11.47 4.98
C MET A 203 9.92 -12.89 5.34
N PHE A 204 10.62 -13.92 4.86
CA PHE A 204 10.36 -15.30 5.27
C PHE A 204 10.57 -15.49 6.78
N GLN A 205 11.65 -14.95 7.35
CA GLN A 205 11.90 -15.00 8.79
C GLN A 205 10.80 -14.30 9.61
N GLN A 206 10.26 -13.20 9.11
CA GLN A 206 9.18 -12.48 9.77
C GLN A 206 7.83 -13.18 9.67
N PHE A 207 7.48 -13.76 8.50
CA PHE A 207 6.18 -14.38 8.28
C PHE A 207 6.10 -15.83 8.77
N LEU A 208 7.21 -16.54 8.73
CA LEU A 208 7.37 -17.91 9.25
C LEU A 208 8.63 -18.01 10.09
N PRO A 209 8.65 -17.41 11.30
CA PRO A 209 9.77 -17.60 12.23
C PRO A 209 9.86 -19.06 12.67
N PRO A 210 11.00 -19.51 13.23
CA PRO A 210 11.20 -20.90 13.67
C PRO A 210 10.12 -21.40 14.63
N THR A 211 9.51 -20.49 15.39
CA THR A 211 8.41 -20.80 16.31
C THR A 211 7.36 -19.70 16.23
N VAL A 212 6.13 -20.07 15.92
CA VAL A 212 4.98 -19.16 15.96
C VAL A 212 4.08 -19.58 17.10
N ILE A 213 3.92 -18.72 18.09
CA ILE A 213 3.03 -18.96 19.24
C ILE A 213 1.76 -18.14 19.04
N HIS A 214 0.61 -18.80 18.98
CA HIS A 214 -0.67 -18.14 18.90
C HIS A 214 -1.18 -17.84 20.32
N GLU A 215 -0.97 -16.61 20.79
CA GLU A 215 -1.27 -16.19 22.18
C GLU A 215 -2.71 -16.49 22.62
N LYS A 216 -3.68 -16.42 21.70
CA LYS A 216 -5.10 -16.63 22.04
C LYS A 216 -5.49 -18.08 22.25
N ASN A 217 -4.85 -19.03 21.57
CA ASN A 217 -5.27 -20.43 21.53
C ASN A 217 -4.19 -21.40 22.01
N GLY A 218 -3.00 -20.91 22.40
CA GLY A 218 -1.87 -21.73 22.81
C GLY A 218 -1.31 -22.64 21.73
N LEU A 219 -1.75 -22.46 20.46
CA LEU A 219 -1.29 -23.27 19.34
C LEU A 219 0.14 -22.88 19.00
N ILE A 220 1.04 -23.86 18.94
CA ILE A 220 2.44 -23.67 18.58
C ILE A 220 2.67 -24.30 17.20
N LEU A 221 3.18 -23.49 16.27
CA LEU A 221 3.58 -23.94 14.96
C LEU A 221 5.09 -23.82 14.84
N TYR A 222 5.75 -24.91 14.51
CA TYR A 222 7.20 -24.95 14.29
C TYR A 222 7.51 -24.87 12.81
N ALA A 223 8.59 -24.16 12.45
CA ALA A 223 9.08 -24.06 11.10
C ALA A 223 10.60 -24.34 11.07
N ASP A 224 10.99 -25.37 10.30
CA ASP A 224 12.39 -25.70 10.02
C ASP A 224 12.69 -25.37 8.55
N LEU A 225 13.13 -24.13 8.31
CA LEU A 225 13.22 -23.55 6.97
C LEU A 225 14.64 -23.09 6.64
N ASN A 226 15.08 -23.43 5.45
CA ASN A 226 16.26 -22.81 4.85
C ASN A 226 15.86 -21.51 4.14
N TYR A 227 15.88 -20.39 4.89
CA TYR A 227 15.47 -19.08 4.41
C TYR A 227 16.33 -18.57 3.25
N GLU A 228 17.61 -18.92 3.21
CA GLU A 228 18.49 -18.52 2.12
C GLU A 228 18.05 -19.18 0.82
N ARG A 229 17.84 -20.49 0.82
CA ARG A 229 17.32 -21.23 -0.33
C ARG A 229 15.96 -20.72 -0.79
N LEU A 230 15.04 -20.44 0.14
CA LEU A 230 13.71 -19.88 -0.20
C LEU A 230 13.83 -18.50 -0.83
N SER A 231 14.76 -17.66 -0.35
CA SER A 231 15.01 -16.35 -0.95
C SER A 231 15.57 -16.45 -2.37
N ASP A 232 16.39 -17.46 -2.68
CA ASP A 232 16.87 -17.71 -4.04
C ASP A 232 15.75 -18.13 -4.99
N LEU A 233 14.87 -19.03 -4.54
CA LEU A 233 13.77 -19.56 -5.34
C LEU A 233 12.63 -18.54 -5.60
N THR A 234 12.61 -17.45 -4.87
CA THR A 234 11.55 -16.44 -4.95
C THR A 234 11.97 -15.14 -5.63
N GLU A 235 12.92 -15.20 -6.56
CA GLU A 235 13.25 -14.04 -7.38
C GLU A 235 12.04 -13.54 -8.18
N GLY A 236 11.77 -12.23 -8.09
CA GLY A 236 10.64 -11.59 -8.76
C GLY A 236 9.32 -11.66 -7.98
N TYR A 237 9.30 -12.22 -6.78
CA TYR A 237 8.12 -12.21 -5.92
C TYR A 237 8.02 -10.87 -5.17
N SER A 238 6.79 -10.36 -5.06
CA SER A 238 6.48 -9.22 -4.21
C SER A 238 6.35 -9.63 -2.74
N GLY A 239 6.34 -8.67 -1.82
CA GLY A 239 6.10 -8.95 -0.40
C GLY A 239 4.74 -9.61 -0.14
N ALA A 240 3.72 -9.25 -0.93
CA ALA A 240 2.40 -9.88 -0.85
C ALA A 240 2.43 -11.34 -1.34
N ASP A 241 3.17 -11.63 -2.42
CA ASP A 241 3.34 -13.00 -2.92
C ASP A 241 4.05 -13.89 -1.86
N ILE A 242 5.13 -13.39 -1.24
CA ILE A 242 5.84 -14.11 -0.18
C ILE A 242 4.92 -14.38 1.01
N LYS A 243 4.15 -13.38 1.43
CA LYS A 243 3.17 -13.55 2.52
C LYS A 243 2.12 -14.59 2.17
N LEU A 244 1.65 -14.63 0.92
CA LEU A 244 0.69 -15.64 0.44
C LEU A 244 1.31 -17.03 0.48
N VAL A 245 2.53 -17.20 0.01
CA VAL A 245 3.29 -18.47 0.05
C VAL A 245 3.44 -18.94 1.51
N CYS A 246 3.86 -18.07 2.41
CA CYS A 246 4.01 -18.38 3.83
C CYS A 246 2.67 -18.82 4.46
N LYS A 247 1.60 -18.09 4.16
CA LYS A 247 0.25 -18.43 4.65
C LYS A 247 -0.21 -19.80 4.13
N GLU A 248 -0.01 -20.07 2.86
CA GLU A 248 -0.42 -21.34 2.23
C GLU A 248 0.39 -22.52 2.80
N ALA A 249 1.71 -22.34 3.01
CA ALA A 249 2.55 -23.33 3.67
C ALA A 249 2.10 -23.59 5.11
N ALA A 250 1.75 -22.54 5.87
CA ALA A 250 1.25 -22.66 7.24
C ALA A 250 -0.11 -23.36 7.32
N MET A 251 -0.90 -23.34 6.25
CA MET A 251 -2.18 -24.06 6.19
C MET A 251 -2.04 -25.58 6.00
N ASN A 252 -0.89 -26.06 5.50
CA ASN A 252 -0.71 -27.50 5.22
C ASN A 252 -0.83 -28.39 6.47
N PRO A 253 -0.16 -28.10 7.62
CA PRO A 253 -0.37 -28.84 8.84
C PRO A 253 -1.82 -28.83 9.34
N LEU A 254 -2.51 -27.68 9.21
CA LEU A 254 -3.91 -27.54 9.62
C LEU A 254 -4.86 -28.38 8.76
N ARG A 255 -4.61 -28.48 7.45
CA ARG A 255 -5.45 -29.32 6.55
C ARG A 255 -5.41 -30.79 6.95
N LYS A 256 -4.28 -31.31 7.43
CA LYS A 256 -4.18 -32.67 7.95
C LYS A 256 -5.09 -32.89 9.16
N VAL A 257 -5.13 -31.89 10.05
CA VAL A 257 -5.99 -31.91 11.23
C VAL A 257 -7.48 -31.84 10.83
N PHE A 258 -7.84 -31.02 9.86
CA PHE A 258 -9.24 -30.92 9.39
C PHE A 258 -9.76 -32.26 8.86
N ASN A 259 -8.96 -33.02 8.13
CA ASN A 259 -9.35 -34.35 7.67
C ASN A 259 -9.64 -35.32 8.84
N VAL A 260 -8.90 -35.18 9.95
CA VAL A 260 -9.15 -35.99 11.16
C VAL A 260 -10.40 -35.51 11.89
N LEU A 261 -10.62 -34.19 11.99
CA LEU A 261 -11.80 -33.60 12.64
C LEU A 261 -13.10 -33.92 11.90
N GLU A 262 -13.09 -33.97 10.57
CA GLU A 262 -14.26 -34.37 9.77
C GLU A 262 -14.65 -35.84 9.97
N THR A 263 -13.68 -36.69 10.32
CA THR A 263 -13.94 -38.11 10.61
C THR A 263 -14.39 -38.37 12.02
N LEU A 264 -14.09 -37.48 12.98
CA LEU A 264 -14.43 -37.55 14.38
C LEU A 264 -15.69 -36.69 14.63
N GLN A 265 -16.88 -37.28 14.49
CA GLN A 265 -18.15 -36.64 14.88
C GLN A 265 -18.17 -36.45 16.41
N ASN A 266 -18.24 -35.18 16.86
CA ASN A 266 -18.54 -34.67 18.21
C ASN A 266 -17.43 -34.47 19.22
N ASP A 267 -17.42 -33.23 19.79
CA ASP A 267 -16.90 -32.80 21.11
C ASP A 267 -15.46 -33.23 21.49
N ILE A 268 -14.50 -32.71 20.72
CA ILE A 268 -13.12 -32.68 21.17
C ILE A 268 -12.81 -31.29 21.72
N ASP A 269 -12.35 -31.22 22.95
CA ASP A 269 -11.74 -30.02 23.54
C ASP A 269 -10.46 -29.68 22.72
N LEU A 270 -10.62 -28.89 21.69
CA LEU A 270 -9.62 -28.54 20.67
C LEU A 270 -8.32 -27.94 21.25
N GLY A 271 -8.38 -27.48 22.51
CA GLY A 271 -7.25 -26.82 23.19
C GLY A 271 -6.17 -27.74 23.73
N LYS A 272 -6.41 -29.05 23.86
CA LYS A 272 -5.49 -29.95 24.59
C LYS A 272 -4.79 -31.04 23.78
N CYS A 273 -5.16 -31.29 22.54
CA CYS A 273 -4.71 -32.49 21.83
C CYS A 273 -4.20 -32.27 20.39
N ILE A 274 -4.12 -31.05 19.86
CA ILE A 274 -3.68 -30.84 18.46
C ILE A 274 -2.21 -30.48 18.45
N GLN A 275 -1.34 -31.44 18.17
CA GLN A 275 0.04 -31.21 17.80
C GLN A 275 0.12 -31.04 16.26
N LEU A 276 0.52 -29.86 15.83
CA LEU A 276 0.74 -29.58 14.40
C LEU A 276 2.12 -30.11 13.97
N ASP A 277 2.18 -30.68 12.78
CA ASP A 277 3.45 -31.00 12.14
C ASP A 277 4.27 -29.72 11.90
N SER A 278 5.59 -29.82 11.95
CA SER A 278 6.47 -28.70 11.59
C SER A 278 6.41 -28.42 10.08
N ILE A 279 6.48 -27.14 9.71
CA ILE A 279 6.62 -26.72 8.33
C ILE A 279 8.08 -26.89 7.91
N THR A 280 8.32 -27.56 6.80
CA THR A 280 9.65 -27.79 6.28
C THR A 280 9.89 -27.02 4.99
N THR A 281 11.18 -26.83 4.61
CA THR A 281 11.53 -26.18 3.32
C THR A 281 10.85 -26.85 2.12
N PRO A 282 10.79 -28.19 1.97
CA PRO A 282 10.06 -28.84 0.90
C PRO A 282 8.56 -28.51 0.85
N ASP A 283 7.92 -28.27 1.98
CA ASP A 283 6.49 -27.88 2.01
C ASP A 283 6.29 -26.50 1.35
N VAL A 284 7.19 -25.56 1.65
CA VAL A 284 7.18 -24.24 1.01
C VAL A 284 7.52 -24.32 -0.48
N GLU A 285 8.50 -25.13 -0.88
CA GLU A 285 8.85 -25.35 -2.28
C GLU A 285 7.67 -25.92 -3.09
N LYS A 286 6.90 -26.81 -2.49
CA LYS A 286 5.68 -27.34 -3.10
C LYS A 286 4.66 -26.23 -3.38
N VAL A 287 4.49 -25.30 -2.43
CA VAL A 287 3.62 -24.12 -2.61
C VAL A 287 4.15 -23.21 -3.72
N LEU A 288 5.47 -23.01 -3.81
CA LEU A 288 6.09 -22.21 -4.87
C LEU A 288 5.86 -22.79 -6.27
N SER A 289 5.68 -24.10 -6.40
CA SER A 289 5.34 -24.70 -7.69
C SER A 289 3.99 -24.25 -8.24
N THR A 290 3.06 -23.93 -7.39
CA THR A 290 1.68 -23.52 -7.73
C THR A 290 1.47 -22.01 -7.69
N THR A 291 2.20 -21.29 -6.83
CA THR A 291 2.09 -19.84 -6.67
C THR A 291 3.12 -19.14 -7.54
N LYS A 292 2.67 -18.37 -8.54
CA LYS A 292 3.57 -17.65 -9.45
C LYS A 292 3.69 -16.18 -9.04
N PRO A 293 4.85 -15.52 -9.31
CA PRO A 293 5.03 -14.10 -9.00
C PRO A 293 4.08 -13.23 -9.83
N SER A 294 3.37 -12.32 -9.17
CA SER A 294 2.36 -11.48 -9.78
C SER A 294 2.93 -10.31 -10.61
N ALA A 295 4.17 -9.91 -10.35
CA ALA A 295 4.74 -8.65 -10.84
C ALA A 295 5.73 -8.78 -12.00
N ARG A 296 6.02 -10.01 -12.48
CA ARG A 296 7.11 -10.27 -13.45
C ARG A 296 6.92 -9.60 -14.81
N ALA A 297 5.67 -9.41 -15.22
CA ALA A 297 5.34 -8.95 -16.58
C ALA A 297 5.73 -7.48 -16.89
N PHE A 298 5.96 -6.65 -15.89
CA PHE A 298 6.15 -5.20 -16.08
C PHE A 298 7.52 -4.67 -15.66
N LYS A 299 8.47 -5.54 -15.30
CA LYS A 299 9.79 -5.14 -14.78
C LYS A 299 10.52 -4.16 -15.71
N ASP A 300 10.56 -4.48 -17.00
CA ASP A 300 11.27 -3.67 -18.01
C ASP A 300 10.61 -2.30 -18.16
N LYS A 301 9.27 -2.24 -18.16
CA LYS A 301 8.53 -0.98 -18.24
C LYS A 301 8.79 -0.05 -17.06
N TYR A 302 8.91 -0.59 -15.83
CA TYR A 302 9.28 0.23 -14.67
C TYR A 302 10.69 0.81 -14.81
N THR A 303 11.64 -0.01 -15.31
CA THR A 303 13.02 0.43 -15.52
C THR A 303 13.11 1.53 -16.58
N GLU A 304 12.36 1.42 -17.67
CA GLU A 304 12.29 2.45 -18.72
C GLU A 304 11.66 3.73 -18.18
N TRP A 305 10.52 3.60 -17.52
CA TRP A 305 9.81 4.75 -16.94
C TRP A 305 10.64 5.44 -15.85
N GLN A 306 11.37 4.69 -15.05
CA GLN A 306 12.27 5.21 -14.03
C GLN A 306 13.34 6.12 -14.65
N LYS A 307 14.00 5.66 -15.71
CA LYS A 307 15.06 6.44 -16.39
C LYS A 307 14.55 7.78 -16.93
N GLU A 308 13.29 7.85 -17.32
CA GLU A 308 12.70 9.04 -17.94
C GLU A 308 12.08 10.00 -16.92
N PHE A 309 11.46 9.48 -15.87
CA PHE A 309 10.57 10.25 -15.01
C PHE A 309 10.93 10.28 -13.53
N GLU A 310 11.90 9.49 -13.06
CA GLU A 310 12.28 9.49 -11.64
C GLU A 310 12.87 10.85 -11.24
N SER A 311 12.44 11.34 -10.10
CA SER A 311 12.87 12.63 -9.54
C SER A 311 13.47 12.45 -8.15
N VAL A 312 14.44 11.56 -8.03
CA VAL A 312 15.16 11.29 -6.75
C VAL A 312 16.44 12.12 -6.66
#